data_0c7df485c8ee3ec3d982229deed44899
#
_entry.id   0c7df485c8ee3ec3d982229deed44899
#
_cell.length_a   1.000
_cell.length_b   1.000
_cell.length_c   1.000
_cell.angle_alpha   90.00
_cell.angle_beta   90.00
_cell.angle_gamma   90.00
#
_symmetry.space_group_name_H-M   'P 1'
#
loop_
_entity.id
_entity.type
_entity.pdbx_description
1 polymer ?
#
loop_
_entity_poly.entity_id
_entity_poly.type
_entity_poly.pdbx_seq_one_letter_code
_entity_poly.pdbx_strand_id
1 'polypeptide(L)'
;MEQEGQKELVGLIEAELESYISDKAADMGLTLRVQVTVEPDGSGVPVPVSVELTGPRSEALSRWLETELGVPAERQVWNEN
;
A
#
# COMPACT_ATOMS: atom_id res chain seq x y z
N MET A 1 -23.29 10.07 8.95
CA MET A 1 -23.74 9.37 7.75
C MET A 1 -22.78 8.26 7.39
N GLU A 2 -23.33 7.16 6.93
CA GLU A 2 -22.55 5.95 6.70
C GLU A 2 -21.38 6.13 5.73
N GLN A 3 -21.57 6.93 4.68
CA GLN A 3 -20.54 7.16 3.68
C GLN A 3 -19.33 7.91 4.23
N GLU A 4 -19.55 8.83 5.14
CA GLU A 4 -18.45 9.58 5.76
C GLU A 4 -17.63 8.70 6.68
N GLY A 5 -18.30 7.82 7.43
CA GLY A 5 -17.61 6.87 8.29
C GLY A 5 -16.74 5.89 7.50
N GLN A 6 -17.21 5.46 6.32
CA GLN A 6 -16.44 4.56 5.46
C GLN A 6 -15.20 5.24 4.88
N LYS A 7 -15.31 6.51 4.49
CA LYS A 7 -14.17 7.27 3.98
C LYS A 7 -13.10 7.46 5.04
N GLU A 8 -13.51 7.75 6.26
CA GLU A 8 -12.56 7.89 7.37
C GLU A 8 -11.85 6.58 7.65
N LEU A 9 -12.59 5.46 7.64
CA LEU A 9 -12.01 4.15 7.86
C LEU A 9 -11.03 3.77 6.76
N VAL A 10 -11.37 4.00 5.49
CA VAL A 10 -10.49 3.72 4.36
C VAL A 10 -9.22 4.55 4.44
N GLY A 11 -9.35 5.86 4.74
CA GLY A 11 -8.18 6.72 4.89
C GLY A 11 -7.26 6.29 6.02
N LEU A 12 -7.84 5.83 7.13
CA LEU A 12 -7.07 5.33 8.26
C LEU A 12 -6.30 4.05 7.89
N ILE A 13 -6.97 3.14 7.19
CA ILE A 13 -6.34 1.88 6.74
C ILE A 13 -5.21 2.18 5.75
N GLU A 14 -5.44 3.10 4.81
CA GLU A 14 -4.41 3.50 3.86
C GLU A 14 -3.19 4.06 4.59
N ALA A 15 -3.40 4.94 5.57
CA ALA A 15 -2.31 5.53 6.34
C ALA A 15 -1.54 4.47 7.12
N GLU A 16 -2.24 3.52 7.72
CA GLU A 16 -1.59 2.43 8.46
C GLU A 16 -0.76 1.54 7.55
N LEU A 17 -1.30 1.19 6.39
CA LEU A 17 -0.58 0.37 5.41
C LEU A 17 0.62 1.12 4.85
N GLU A 18 0.48 2.41 4.58
CA GLU A 18 1.60 3.24 4.12
C GLU A 18 2.74 3.25 5.14
N SER A 19 2.41 3.42 6.42
CA SER A 19 3.40 3.37 7.50
C SER A 19 4.04 2.00 7.59
N TYR A 20 3.25 0.95 7.50
CA TYR A 20 3.73 -0.42 7.58
C TYR A 20 4.73 -0.71 6.44
N ILE A 21 4.39 -0.32 5.23
CA ILE A 21 5.25 -0.51 4.07
C ILE A 21 6.52 0.35 4.19
N SER A 22 6.38 1.60 4.63
CA SER A 22 7.52 2.49 4.83
C SER A 22 8.49 1.93 5.87
N ASP A 23 7.98 1.37 6.95
CA ASP A 23 8.80 0.75 8.00
C ASP A 23 9.53 -0.47 7.44
N LYS A 24 8.86 -1.28 6.63
CA LYS A 24 9.50 -2.42 5.99
C LYS A 24 10.60 -1.99 5.02
N ALA A 25 10.34 -0.94 4.24
CA ALA A 25 11.33 -0.38 3.34
C ALA A 25 12.55 0.12 4.12
N ALA A 26 12.33 0.80 5.22
CA ALA A 26 13.42 1.29 6.09
C ALA A 26 14.25 0.14 6.64
N ASP A 27 13.62 -0.98 7.01
CA ASP A 27 14.32 -2.18 7.45
C ASP A 27 15.22 -2.76 6.36
N MET A 28 14.87 -2.54 5.10
CA MET A 28 15.66 -2.96 3.94
C MET A 28 16.70 -1.91 3.53
N GLY A 29 16.82 -0.81 4.27
CA GLY A 29 17.73 0.28 3.94
C GLY A 29 17.22 1.19 2.83
N LEU A 30 15.92 1.21 2.60
CA LEU A 30 15.30 2.00 1.53
C LEU A 30 14.54 3.17 2.11
N THR A 31 14.62 4.31 1.43
CA THR A 31 13.78 5.48 1.73
C THR A 31 12.85 5.69 0.56
N LEU A 32 11.57 5.38 0.76
CA LEU A 32 10.56 5.45 -0.28
C LEU A 32 9.37 6.27 0.20
N ARG A 33 8.76 6.96 -0.74
CA ARG A 33 7.44 7.55 -0.53
C ARG A 33 6.40 6.51 -0.96
N VAL A 34 5.44 6.22 -0.09
CA VAL A 34 4.46 5.15 -0.33
C VAL A 34 3.06 5.72 -0.30
N GLN A 35 2.25 5.37 -1.29
CA GLN A 35 0.81 5.66 -1.30
C GLN A 35 0.07 4.37 -1.59
N VAL A 36 -0.93 4.09 -0.77
CA VAL A 36 -1.74 2.89 -0.89
C VAL A 36 -3.17 3.28 -1.26
N THR A 37 -3.75 2.58 -2.22
CA THR A 37 -5.16 2.71 -2.56
C THR A 37 -5.90 1.50 -2.03
N VAL A 38 -6.93 1.76 -1.23
CA VAL A 38 -7.75 0.72 -0.62
C VAL A 38 -9.17 0.87 -1.16
N GLU A 39 -9.77 -0.24 -1.54
CA GLU A 39 -11.16 -0.27 -1.99
C GLU A 39 -11.89 -1.42 -1.31
N PRO A 40 -13.23 -1.29 -1.12
CA PRO A 40 -13.99 -2.41 -0.58
C PRO A 40 -14.06 -3.55 -1.59
N ASP A 41 -13.95 -4.79 -1.10
CA ASP A 41 -14.17 -5.97 -1.93
C ASP A 41 -15.67 -6.23 -2.08
N GLY A 42 -16.03 -7.37 -2.67
CA GLY A 42 -17.43 -7.75 -2.86
C GLY A 42 -18.23 -7.89 -1.57
N SER A 43 -17.55 -8.05 -0.43
CA SER A 43 -18.17 -8.17 0.89
C SER A 43 -18.16 -6.84 1.66
N GLY A 44 -17.60 -5.78 1.08
CA GLY A 44 -17.48 -4.49 1.74
C GLY A 44 -16.26 -4.38 2.66
N VAL A 45 -15.37 -5.37 2.65
CA VAL A 45 -14.14 -5.34 3.44
C VAL A 45 -13.08 -4.52 2.72
N PRO A 46 -12.46 -3.51 3.37
CA PRO A 46 -11.40 -2.72 2.75
C PRO A 46 -10.17 -3.59 2.48
N VAL A 47 -9.71 -3.60 1.24
CA VAL A 47 -8.50 -4.33 0.85
C VAL A 47 -7.58 -3.44 0.02
N PRO A 48 -6.26 -3.58 0.15
CA PRO A 48 -5.34 -2.82 -0.69
C PRO A 48 -5.40 -3.33 -2.14
N VAL A 49 -5.64 -2.43 -3.08
CA VAL A 49 -5.76 -2.78 -4.49
C VAL A 49 -4.57 -2.30 -5.32
N SER A 50 -3.87 -1.27 -4.87
CA SER A 50 -2.67 -0.80 -5.54
C SER A 50 -1.75 -0.06 -4.57
N VAL A 51 -0.47 -0.04 -4.91
CA VAL A 51 0.55 0.67 -4.12
C VAL A 51 1.41 1.46 -5.09
N GLU A 52 1.60 2.74 -4.80
CA GLU A 52 2.52 3.59 -5.53
C GLU A 52 3.74 3.87 -4.67
N LEU A 53 4.91 3.64 -5.23
CA LEU A 53 6.17 3.80 -4.52
C LEU A 53 7.07 4.74 -5.32
N THR A 54 7.63 5.73 -4.64
CA THR A 54 8.53 6.71 -5.27
C THR A 54 9.90 6.58 -4.63
N GLY A 55 10.89 6.21 -5.43
CA GLY A 55 12.26 6.00 -4.98
C GLY A 55 12.90 4.81 -5.69
N PRO A 56 14.02 4.29 -5.16
CA PRO A 56 14.70 3.16 -5.80
C PRO A 56 13.83 1.90 -5.78
N ARG A 57 13.74 1.25 -6.92
CA ARG A 57 12.98 0.00 -7.04
C ARG A 57 13.67 -1.12 -6.29
N SER A 58 12.89 -1.91 -5.58
CA SER A 58 13.37 -3.07 -4.85
C SER A 58 12.54 -4.30 -5.19
N GLU A 59 13.19 -5.31 -5.74
CA GLU A 59 12.52 -6.59 -6.04
C GLU A 59 12.10 -7.31 -4.75
N ALA A 60 12.91 -7.21 -3.72
CA ALA A 60 12.59 -7.82 -2.42
C ALA A 60 11.32 -7.21 -1.83
N LEU A 61 11.20 -5.89 -1.88
CA LEU A 61 10.01 -5.21 -1.39
C LEU A 61 8.80 -5.53 -2.26
N SER A 62 8.98 -5.59 -3.57
CA SER A 62 7.90 -5.96 -4.50
C SER A 62 7.33 -7.34 -4.18
N ARG A 63 8.19 -8.31 -3.93
CA ARG A 63 7.77 -9.66 -3.53
C ARG A 63 7.06 -9.67 -2.19
N TRP A 64 7.56 -8.88 -1.25
CA TRP A 64 6.94 -8.76 0.06
C TRP A 64 5.53 -8.19 -0.06
N LEU A 65 5.34 -7.19 -0.91
CA LEU A 65 4.01 -6.61 -1.16
C LEU A 65 3.05 -7.65 -1.73
N GLU A 66 3.52 -8.49 -2.65
CA GLU A 66 2.69 -9.57 -3.21
C GLU A 66 2.31 -10.58 -2.14
N THR A 67 3.26 -11.00 -1.33
CA THR A 67 3.08 -12.07 -0.35
C THR A 67 2.27 -11.62 0.86
N GLU A 68 2.62 -10.45 1.42
CA GLU A 68 2.01 -9.98 2.67
C GLU A 68 0.70 -9.23 2.46
N LEU A 69 0.62 -8.43 1.41
CA LEU A 69 -0.54 -7.58 1.18
C LEU A 69 -1.41 -8.04 0.02
N GLY A 70 -0.96 -9.04 -0.71
CA GLY A 70 -1.70 -9.53 -1.87
C GLY A 70 -1.78 -8.52 -3.01
N VAL A 71 -0.80 -7.61 -3.11
CA VAL A 71 -0.74 -6.63 -4.19
C VAL A 71 0.23 -7.13 -5.26
N PRO A 72 -0.27 -7.62 -6.40
CA PRO A 72 0.62 -8.15 -7.43
C PRO A 72 1.45 -7.05 -8.09
N ALA A 73 2.52 -7.46 -8.75
CA ALA A 73 3.42 -6.51 -9.40
C ALA A 73 2.71 -5.57 -10.37
N GLU A 74 1.68 -6.05 -11.04
CA GLU A 74 0.85 -5.27 -11.98
C GLU A 74 0.11 -4.11 -11.31
N ARG A 75 -0.09 -4.22 -10.01
CA ARG A 75 -0.78 -3.21 -9.20
C ARG A 75 0.19 -2.37 -8.39
N GLN A 76 1.47 -2.57 -8.57
CA GLN A 76 2.51 -1.77 -7.96
C GLN A 76 3.03 -0.78 -8.99
N VAL A 77 3.04 0.49 -8.63
CA VAL A 77 3.57 1.55 -9.50
C VAL A 77 4.87 2.04 -8.88
N TRP A 78 5.97 1.84 -9.58
CA TRP A 78 7.29 2.24 -9.11
C TRP A 78 7.74 3.47 -9.90
N ASN A 79 7.89 4.59 -9.20
CA ASN A 79 8.37 5.84 -9.77
C ASN A 79 9.80 6.07 -9.30
N GLU A 80 10.76 5.90 -10.19
CA GLU A 80 12.15 6.16 -9.87
C GLU A 80 12.45 7.65 -10.09
N ASN A 81 13.22 8.23 -9.17
CA ASN A 81 13.64 9.62 -9.29
C ASN A 81 15.00 9.72 -9.98
#